data_0623efdb55ea89c8106be958196a3d8e
#
_entry.id   0623efdb55ea89c8106be958196a3d8e
#
_cell.length_a   1.000
_cell.length_b   1.000
_cell.length_c   1.000
_cell.angle_alpha   90.00
_cell.angle_beta   90.00
_cell.angle_gamma   90.00
#
_symmetry.space_group_name_H-M   'P 1'
#
loop_
_entity.id
_entity.type
_entity.pdbx_description
1 polymer ?
#
loop_
_entity_poly.entity_id
_entity_poly.type
_entity_poly.pdbx_seq_one_letter_code
_entity_poly.pdbx_strand_id
1 'polypeptide(L)'
;MAKITEGMMPYLNYETYYRIVGEKNPKKAPLLLLHGGPGSTHNYFELLDDIADRDQRQIIMYDQLGCGKSFLEGRPELWTKETWVEELIELRKHLNLEEIHLLGQSWGGMLAIIYGSDCAPKGIKSMILSSTLPYNPIICFIV
;
A
#
# COMPACT_ATOMS: atom_id res chain seq x y z
N MET A 1 13.07 -4.21 -19.54
CA MET A 1 12.12 -3.49 -18.68
C MET A 1 11.09 -4.47 -18.10
N ALA A 2 10.85 -4.36 -16.81
CA ALA A 2 9.87 -5.20 -16.16
C ALA A 2 8.47 -4.91 -16.70
N LYS A 3 7.64 -5.96 -16.79
CA LYS A 3 6.24 -5.84 -17.17
C LYS A 3 5.47 -5.03 -16.15
N ILE A 4 4.63 -4.12 -16.61
CA ILE A 4 3.72 -3.35 -15.75
C ILE A 4 2.30 -3.88 -15.95
N THR A 5 1.63 -4.19 -14.84
CA THR A 5 0.23 -4.61 -14.81
C THR A 5 -0.54 -3.67 -13.90
N GLU A 6 -1.65 -3.16 -14.38
CA GLU A 6 -2.53 -2.28 -13.62
C GLU A 6 -3.90 -2.93 -13.45
N GLY A 7 -4.56 -2.64 -12.36
CA GLY A 7 -5.90 -3.16 -12.10
C GLY A 7 -6.66 -2.34 -11.08
N MET A 8 -7.93 -2.69 -10.93
CA MET A 8 -8.83 -2.09 -9.96
C MET A 8 -9.40 -3.18 -9.07
N MET A 9 -9.26 -3.00 -7.76
CA MET A 9 -9.82 -3.90 -6.76
C MET A 9 -11.14 -3.32 -6.25
N PRO A 10 -12.27 -4.07 -6.31
CA PRO A 10 -13.50 -3.63 -5.65
C PRO A 10 -13.30 -3.51 -4.14
N TYR A 11 -13.69 -2.38 -3.58
CA TYR A 11 -13.62 -2.14 -2.14
C TYR A 11 -14.70 -1.13 -1.71
N LEU A 12 -15.53 -1.48 -0.74
CA LEU A 12 -16.60 -0.63 -0.17
C LEU A 12 -17.51 0.01 -1.24
N ASN A 13 -17.87 -0.74 -2.29
CA ASN A 13 -18.64 -0.26 -3.45
C ASN A 13 -17.91 0.78 -4.32
N TYR A 14 -16.61 0.94 -4.11
CA TYR A 14 -15.69 1.74 -4.92
C TYR A 14 -14.59 0.84 -5.47
N GLU A 15 -13.55 1.44 -6.03
CA GLU A 15 -12.44 0.70 -6.60
C GLU A 15 -11.11 1.27 -6.11
N THR A 16 -10.19 0.39 -5.78
CA THR A 16 -8.81 0.73 -5.43
C THR A 16 -7.89 0.38 -6.58
N TYR A 17 -7.22 1.38 -7.12
CA TYR A 17 -6.22 1.21 -8.17
C TYR A 17 -4.94 0.60 -7.62
N TYR A 18 -4.39 -0.38 -8.32
CA TYR A 18 -3.07 -0.93 -8.03
C TYR A 18 -2.21 -1.08 -9.29
N ARG A 19 -0.91 -1.08 -9.08
CA ARG A 19 0.10 -1.20 -10.12
C ARG A 19 1.16 -2.21 -9.68
N ILE A 20 1.44 -3.15 -10.56
CA ILE A 20 2.39 -4.23 -10.32
C ILE A 20 3.52 -4.11 -11.35
N VAL A 21 4.76 -4.11 -10.88
CA VAL A 21 5.96 -4.08 -11.72
C VAL A 21 6.70 -5.40 -11.54
N GLY A 22 6.97 -6.09 -12.64
CA GLY A 22 7.62 -7.38 -12.65
C GLY A 22 6.66 -8.55 -12.44
N GLU A 23 7.22 -9.75 -12.55
CA GLU A 23 6.47 -10.99 -12.39
C GLU A 23 6.73 -11.63 -11.03
N LYS A 24 5.78 -12.46 -10.61
CA LYS A 24 5.89 -13.18 -9.34
C LYS A 24 7.11 -14.11 -9.37
N ASN A 25 7.95 -13.99 -8.36
CA ASN A 25 9.12 -14.84 -8.19
C ASN A 25 8.91 -15.71 -6.95
N PRO A 26 8.84 -17.05 -7.10
CA PRO A 26 8.58 -17.94 -5.97
C PRO A 26 9.70 -17.95 -4.92
N LYS A 27 10.88 -17.43 -5.25
CA LYS A 27 12.03 -17.34 -4.34
C LYS A 27 12.14 -16.01 -3.62
N LYS A 28 11.34 -15.01 -4.03
CA LYS A 28 11.43 -13.65 -3.48
C LYS A 28 10.04 -13.09 -3.21
N ALA A 29 9.76 -12.79 -1.95
CA ALA A 29 8.53 -12.13 -1.57
C ALA A 29 8.44 -10.74 -2.22
N PRO A 30 7.28 -10.33 -2.74
CA PRO A 30 7.12 -9.00 -3.33
C PRO A 30 7.27 -7.88 -2.30
N LEU A 31 7.62 -6.71 -2.79
CA LEU A 31 7.65 -5.48 -2.02
C LEU A 31 6.35 -4.70 -2.26
N LEU A 32 5.58 -4.49 -1.19
CA LEU A 32 4.36 -3.70 -1.21
C LEU A 32 4.62 -2.31 -0.64
N LEU A 33 4.23 -1.27 -1.39
CA LEU A 33 4.54 0.13 -1.10
C LEU A 33 3.28 0.88 -0.67
N LEU A 34 3.35 1.51 0.51
CA LEU A 34 2.27 2.34 1.07
C LEU A 34 2.67 3.82 0.97
N HIS A 35 1.96 4.57 0.13
CA HIS A 35 2.25 6.00 -0.05
C HIS A 35 1.84 6.86 1.14
N GLY A 36 2.37 8.06 1.17
CA GLY A 36 2.13 9.04 2.21
C GLY A 36 0.86 9.88 2.01
N GLY A 37 0.76 10.92 2.78
CA GLY A 37 -0.38 11.81 2.85
C GLY A 37 -0.93 11.83 4.28
N PRO A 38 -2.19 11.45 4.53
CA PRO A 38 -3.18 10.92 3.56
C PRO A 38 -3.45 11.86 2.39
N GLY A 39 -3.77 11.31 1.22
CA GLY A 39 -4.14 12.09 0.05
C GLY A 39 -3.06 12.23 -1.03
N SER A 40 -1.90 11.61 -0.85
CA SER A 40 -0.89 11.50 -1.90
C SER A 40 -1.28 10.41 -2.92
N THR A 41 -0.33 9.93 -3.69
CA THR A 41 -0.51 8.84 -4.67
C THR A 41 0.75 7.97 -4.71
N HIS A 42 0.68 6.86 -5.46
CA HIS A 42 1.81 5.97 -5.67
C HIS A 42 2.91 6.57 -6.57
N ASN A 43 2.64 7.68 -7.27
CA ASN A 43 3.45 8.14 -8.41
C ASN A 43 4.95 8.25 -8.13
N TYR A 44 5.35 8.76 -6.96
CA TYR A 44 6.77 8.88 -6.63
C TYR A 44 7.46 7.53 -6.41
N PHE A 45 6.70 6.48 -6.14
CA PHE A 45 7.25 5.12 -6.02
C PHE A 45 7.64 4.52 -7.37
N GLU A 46 7.18 5.08 -8.47
CA GLU A 46 7.58 4.63 -9.81
C GLU A 46 9.09 4.75 -10.04
N LEU A 47 9.77 5.61 -9.27
CA LEU A 47 11.23 5.68 -9.25
C LEU A 47 11.89 4.37 -8.78
N LEU A 48 11.14 3.48 -8.14
CA LEU A 48 11.63 2.19 -7.66
C LEU A 48 11.40 1.04 -8.65
N ASP A 49 10.82 1.32 -9.82
CA ASP A 49 10.50 0.29 -10.83
C ASP A 49 11.73 -0.55 -11.22
N ASP A 50 12.91 0.07 -11.29
CA ASP A 50 14.17 -0.60 -11.60
C ASP A 50 14.49 -1.77 -10.66
N ILE A 51 14.00 -1.75 -9.44
CA ILE A 51 14.23 -2.81 -8.46
C ILE A 51 13.63 -4.13 -8.97
N ALA A 52 12.52 -4.07 -9.69
CA ALA A 52 11.88 -5.26 -10.24
C ALA A 52 12.83 -6.01 -11.18
N ASP A 53 13.57 -5.30 -12.03
CA ASP A 53 14.55 -5.91 -12.92
C ASP A 53 15.83 -6.31 -12.19
N ARG A 54 16.38 -5.42 -11.38
CA ARG A 54 17.68 -5.64 -10.73
C ARG A 54 17.66 -6.75 -9.69
N ASP A 55 16.59 -6.85 -8.93
CA ASP A 55 16.45 -7.83 -7.86
C ASP A 55 15.54 -9.01 -8.24
N GLN A 56 14.94 -9.00 -9.41
CA GLN A 56 13.98 -10.02 -9.85
C GLN A 56 12.85 -10.18 -8.81
N ARG A 57 12.35 -9.05 -8.33
CA ARG A 57 11.33 -8.95 -7.27
C ARG A 57 10.14 -8.16 -7.76
N GLN A 58 8.94 -8.70 -7.57
CA GLN A 58 7.71 -7.98 -7.88
C GLN A 58 7.54 -6.78 -6.95
N ILE A 59 7.26 -5.61 -7.53
CA ILE A 59 6.98 -4.37 -6.80
C ILE A 59 5.50 -4.05 -6.97
N ILE A 60 4.80 -3.82 -5.87
CA ILE A 60 3.36 -3.56 -5.88
C ILE A 60 3.11 -2.23 -5.19
N MET A 61 2.35 -1.38 -5.84
CA MET A 61 1.92 -0.10 -5.30
C MET A 61 0.46 0.13 -5.63
N TYR A 62 -0.20 0.96 -4.85
CA TYR A 62 -1.62 1.27 -5.06
C TYR A 62 -1.93 2.68 -4.59
N ASP A 63 -3.01 3.24 -5.08
CA ASP A 63 -3.57 4.48 -4.57
C ASP A 63 -4.61 4.14 -3.51
N GLN A 64 -4.37 4.58 -2.28
CA GLN A 64 -5.29 4.36 -1.17
C GLN A 64 -6.64 5.00 -1.46
N LEU A 65 -7.72 4.41 -0.95
CA LEU A 65 -9.08 4.88 -1.20
C LEU A 65 -9.20 6.39 -0.94
N GLY A 66 -9.74 7.10 -1.91
CA GLY A 66 -9.85 8.56 -1.92
C GLY A 66 -8.68 9.30 -2.54
N CYS A 67 -7.63 8.58 -2.95
CA CYS A 67 -6.40 9.16 -3.50
C CYS A 67 -6.23 8.81 -4.97
N GLY A 68 -5.66 9.72 -5.75
CA GLY A 68 -5.27 9.47 -7.13
C GLY A 68 -6.35 8.79 -7.97
N LYS A 69 -6.01 7.62 -8.51
CA LYS A 69 -6.93 6.82 -9.35
C LYS A 69 -7.97 6.03 -8.55
N SER A 70 -7.90 6.09 -7.22
CA SER A 70 -8.91 5.56 -6.29
C SER A 70 -9.82 6.67 -5.73
N PHE A 71 -9.91 7.80 -6.42
CA PHE A 71 -10.62 8.99 -5.99
C PHE A 71 -12.13 8.72 -5.79
N LEU A 72 -12.68 9.35 -4.75
CA LEU A 72 -14.12 9.42 -4.51
C LEU A 72 -14.45 10.73 -3.76
N GLU A 73 -15.69 11.21 -3.90
CA GLU A 73 -16.16 12.43 -3.25
C GLU A 73 -17.27 12.17 -2.25
N GLY A 74 -17.39 13.08 -1.29
CA GLY A 74 -18.59 13.18 -0.45
C GLY A 74 -18.79 12.07 0.57
N ARG A 75 -17.74 11.38 0.97
CA ARG A 75 -17.81 10.28 1.93
C ARG A 75 -16.81 10.47 3.09
N PRO A 76 -16.89 11.58 3.85
CA PRO A 76 -15.92 11.87 4.92
C PRO A 76 -15.91 10.82 6.04
N GLU A 77 -16.99 10.08 6.22
CA GLU A 77 -17.09 8.98 7.19
C GLU A 77 -16.12 7.82 6.90
N LEU A 78 -15.61 7.73 5.67
CA LEU A 78 -14.65 6.69 5.29
C LEU A 78 -13.20 7.05 5.63
N TRP A 79 -12.92 8.29 6.00
CA TRP A 79 -11.55 8.74 6.28
C TRP A 79 -11.13 8.33 7.71
N THR A 80 -11.03 7.04 7.93
CA THR A 80 -10.59 6.45 9.20
C THR A 80 -9.45 5.47 8.96
N LYS A 81 -8.64 5.24 10.00
CA LYS A 81 -7.55 4.25 9.93
C LYS A 81 -8.08 2.85 9.59
N GLU A 82 -9.24 2.51 10.11
CA GLU A 82 -9.90 1.22 9.89
C GLU A 82 -10.16 0.98 8.40
N THR A 83 -10.64 2.00 7.70
CA THR A 83 -10.89 1.92 6.25
C THR A 83 -9.63 1.56 5.48
N TRP A 84 -8.51 2.23 5.76
CA TRP A 84 -7.27 1.99 5.03
C TRP A 84 -6.55 0.71 5.48
N VAL A 85 -6.70 0.32 6.74
CA VAL A 85 -6.18 -0.97 7.22
C VAL A 85 -6.93 -2.12 6.55
N GLU A 86 -8.25 -2.07 6.50
CA GLU A 86 -9.05 -3.09 5.82
C GLU A 86 -8.78 -3.14 4.32
N GLU A 87 -8.58 -1.98 3.69
CA GLU A 87 -8.18 -1.90 2.27
C GLU A 87 -6.89 -2.67 2.02
N LEU A 88 -5.89 -2.47 2.88
CA LEU A 88 -4.62 -3.19 2.78
C LEU A 88 -4.80 -4.70 2.94
N ILE A 89 -5.63 -5.13 3.89
CA ILE A 89 -5.97 -6.54 4.09
C ILE A 89 -6.63 -7.11 2.82
N GLU A 90 -7.60 -6.41 2.27
CA GLU A 90 -8.31 -6.84 1.06
C GLU A 90 -7.40 -6.86 -0.16
N LEU A 91 -6.48 -5.91 -0.30
CA LEU A 91 -5.52 -5.88 -1.40
C LEU A 91 -4.59 -7.10 -1.34
N ARG A 92 -4.10 -7.47 -0.17
CA ARG A 92 -3.29 -8.68 0.00
C ARG A 92 -4.05 -9.93 -0.41
N LYS A 93 -5.33 -10.03 -0.05
CA LYS A 93 -6.19 -11.16 -0.46
C LYS A 93 -6.41 -11.15 -1.97
N HIS A 94 -6.78 -10.01 -2.52
CA HIS A 94 -7.08 -9.85 -3.94
C HIS A 94 -5.89 -10.24 -4.84
N LEU A 95 -4.68 -9.91 -4.42
CA LEU A 95 -3.46 -10.20 -5.16
C LEU A 95 -2.74 -11.49 -4.71
N ASN A 96 -3.34 -12.24 -3.77
CA ASN A 96 -2.74 -13.47 -3.21
C ASN A 96 -1.32 -13.26 -2.66
N LEU A 97 -1.14 -12.22 -1.86
CA LEU A 97 0.14 -11.85 -1.27
C LEU A 97 0.30 -12.46 0.11
N GLU A 98 0.72 -13.72 0.18
CA GLU A 98 0.90 -14.43 1.44
C GLU A 98 2.11 -13.91 2.22
N GLU A 99 3.23 -13.75 1.54
CA GLU A 99 4.47 -13.20 2.11
C GLU A 99 4.84 -11.92 1.39
N ILE A 100 5.16 -10.87 2.15
CA ILE A 100 5.56 -9.57 1.59
C ILE A 100 6.67 -8.93 2.44
N HIS A 101 7.44 -8.08 1.78
CA HIS A 101 8.14 -6.97 2.42
C HIS A 101 7.24 -5.73 2.30
N LEU A 102 7.15 -4.94 3.35
CA LEU A 102 6.26 -3.77 3.40
C LEU A 102 7.10 -2.51 3.57
N LEU A 103 6.92 -1.54 2.68
CA LEU A 103 7.55 -0.23 2.80
C LEU A 103 6.46 0.83 2.92
N GLY A 104 6.53 1.63 3.98
CA GLY A 104 5.62 2.76 4.18
C GLY A 104 6.39 4.06 4.31
N GLN A 105 5.96 5.09 3.58
CA GLN A 105 6.55 6.41 3.60
C GLN A 105 5.59 7.40 4.24
N SER A 106 6.04 8.16 5.24
CA SER A 106 5.25 9.16 5.97
C SER A 106 3.97 8.53 6.55
N TRP A 107 2.77 8.98 6.16
CA TRP A 107 1.50 8.35 6.54
C TRP A 107 1.47 6.85 6.23
N GLY A 108 2.02 6.44 5.08
CA GLY A 108 2.13 5.01 4.72
C GLY A 108 2.92 4.21 5.75
N GLY A 109 3.93 4.82 6.38
CA GLY A 109 4.66 4.23 7.50
C GLY A 109 3.79 4.08 8.75
N MET A 110 2.98 5.09 9.07
CA MET A 110 2.01 4.98 10.17
C MET A 110 1.01 3.86 9.91
N LEU A 111 0.49 3.77 8.68
CA LEU A 111 -0.43 2.71 8.27
C LEU A 111 0.22 1.32 8.43
N ALA A 112 1.48 1.18 8.03
CA ALA A 112 2.24 -0.06 8.22
C ALA A 112 2.35 -0.43 9.70
N ILE A 113 2.66 0.53 10.57
CA ILE A 113 2.77 0.31 12.02
C ILE A 113 1.40 -0.11 12.59
N ILE A 114 0.33 0.59 12.24
CA ILE A 114 -1.02 0.25 12.70
C ILE A 114 -1.39 -1.17 12.27
N TYR A 115 -1.16 -1.48 10.99
CA TYR A 115 -1.43 -2.80 10.45
C TYR A 115 -0.64 -3.88 11.20
N GLY A 116 0.64 -3.66 11.42
CA GLY A 116 1.50 -4.60 12.14
C GLY A 116 1.09 -4.81 13.59
N SER A 117 0.75 -3.73 14.31
CA SER A 117 0.43 -3.78 15.73
C SER A 117 -1.01 -4.24 16.02
N ASP A 118 -1.98 -3.73 15.26
CA ASP A 118 -3.39 -3.99 15.55
C ASP A 118 -3.87 -5.32 14.96
N CYS A 119 -3.34 -5.74 13.82
CA CYS A 119 -3.78 -6.93 13.10
C CYS A 119 -2.86 -8.14 13.29
N ALA A 120 -1.63 -7.94 13.77
CA ALA A 120 -0.61 -8.99 13.86
C ALA A 120 -0.58 -9.90 12.61
N PRO A 121 -0.43 -9.32 11.41
CA PRO A 121 -0.58 -10.06 10.15
C PRO A 121 0.52 -11.10 9.99
N LYS A 122 0.17 -12.23 9.36
CA LYS A 122 1.15 -13.25 8.98
C LYS A 122 1.82 -12.86 7.67
N GLY A 123 3.07 -13.32 7.49
CA GLY A 123 3.77 -13.19 6.22
C GLY A 123 4.45 -11.86 5.98
N ILE A 124 4.55 -10.99 6.97
CA ILE A 124 5.38 -9.77 6.88
C ILE A 124 6.82 -10.15 7.15
N LYS A 125 7.63 -10.23 6.11
CA LYS A 125 9.04 -10.62 6.23
C LYS A 125 9.93 -9.51 6.72
N SER A 126 9.63 -8.27 6.35
CA SER A 126 10.28 -7.07 6.86
C SER A 126 9.39 -5.85 6.66
N MET A 127 9.67 -4.82 7.42
CA MET A 127 8.97 -3.54 7.34
C MET A 127 9.99 -2.42 7.26
N ILE A 128 9.90 -1.62 6.20
CA ILE A 128 10.76 -0.46 5.98
C ILE A 128 9.92 0.78 6.22
N LEU A 129 10.34 1.59 7.17
CA LEU A 129 9.63 2.82 7.57
C LEU A 129 10.47 4.02 7.16
N SER A 130 9.96 4.79 6.21
CA SER A 130 10.66 5.92 5.62
C SER A 130 9.98 7.22 6.00
N SER A 131 10.73 8.12 6.67
CA SER A 131 10.28 9.47 7.04
C SER A 131 8.91 9.46 7.74
N THR A 132 8.74 8.57 8.71
CA THR A 132 7.47 8.36 9.40
C THR A 132 7.57 8.59 10.90
N LEU A 133 6.41 8.68 11.53
CA LEU A 133 6.23 8.79 12.98
C LEU A 133 5.38 7.62 13.48
N PRO A 134 5.46 7.27 14.78
CA PRO A 134 4.48 6.39 15.38
C PRO A 134 3.08 7.00 15.24
N TYR A 135 2.10 6.14 15.10
CA TYR A 135 0.72 6.60 15.03
C TYR A 135 0.33 7.37 16.28
N ASN A 136 -0.16 8.59 16.09
CA ASN A 136 -0.71 9.42 17.16
C ASN A 136 -2.10 9.90 16.71
N PRO A 137 -3.18 9.53 17.39
CA PRO A 137 -4.53 9.92 17.01
C PRO A 137 -4.77 11.45 17.04
N ILE A 138 -3.92 12.20 17.73
CA ILE A 138 -4.02 13.67 17.77
C ILE A 138 -3.41 14.32 16.52
N ILE A 139 -2.44 13.66 15.87
CA ILE A 139 -1.81 14.14 14.63
C ILE A 139 -2.65 13.78 13.40
N CYS A 140 -3.62 12.90 13.55
CA CYS A 140 -4.46 12.45 12.47
C CYS A 140 -5.39 13.55 11.96
N PHE A 141 -5.23 13.84 10.68
CA PHE A 141 -6.32 14.29 9.83
C PHE A 141 -6.80 15.72 10.00
N ILE A 142 -5.88 16.67 9.86
CA ILE A 142 -6.26 17.97 9.27
C ILE A 142 -6.06 17.78 7.74
N VAL A 143 -7.09 17.32 7.12
CA VAL A 143 -7.18 17.32 5.66
C VAL A 143 -7.92 18.56 5.24
#